data_3a1466fbb8e36362dd63bc0e1e62328a
#
_entry.id   3a1466fbb8e36362dd63bc0e1e62328a
#
_cell.length_a   1.000
_cell.length_b   1.000
_cell.length_c   1.000
_cell.angle_alpha   90.00
_cell.angle_beta   90.00
_cell.angle_gamma   90.00
#
_symmetry.space_group_name_H-M   'P 1'
#
loop_
_entity.id
_entity.type
_entity.pdbx_description
1 polymer ?
#
loop_
_entity_poly.entity_id
_entity_poly.type
_entity_poly.pdbx_seq_one_letter_code
_entity_poly.pdbx_strand_id
1 'polypeptide(L)'
;MTCEHPSLNFELSTHAANVGYRRSTAHQRASATVSARNRNNASANSDTPASTFPAPLVLPDDALSIDPRCPPQSLRSWSRLKDRNEVTTEKNVIYVAAPPDIDPSVRFMQSWSHPQKGGRLVVTTPRAEDIIDYLTAFYHGLPVKLLPPPKLCFATWDTDTPKRSKSKSFKSMIPPYIGLNTPTECVRIRARPSPDGVFTAQLHLDDLLDAAISMLPNDAYAFLLLVEHDLFEHDDDLFICGRAYGGSRVAVISTARYHPILDDTERAEREHAWPASHCELYIQACCATAAEVSTRPKKKTKLRNDDADLSKSYQPQPPPDEPTSPMLDALSAHKVLPTLDLSSSPTVLSGLWLGRVCRTASHELGHCFGIEHCVYYACIMQGSCSLAEDARQPPYLCPIDLAKILDVSGTTAETRYQALLSFCNQHADVHLFAAFAAWISAHLVRDYPQLATSSANSNHHSTALHQSLT
;
A
#
# COMPACT_ATOMS: atom_id res chain seq x y z
N MET A 1 12.11 12.36 21.98
CA MET A 1 13.24 11.39 21.93
C MET A 1 12.93 10.47 20.78
N THR A 2 13.83 10.30 19.83
CA THR A 2 13.67 9.35 18.72
C THR A 2 13.74 7.92 19.26
N CYS A 3 12.89 7.04 18.78
CA CYS A 3 12.87 5.64 19.17
C CYS A 3 14.08 4.90 18.54
N GLU A 4 14.83 4.19 19.34
CA GLU A 4 15.98 3.41 18.84
C GLU A 4 15.56 2.06 18.22
N HIS A 5 14.28 1.71 18.30
CA HIS A 5 13.73 0.42 17.83
C HIS A 5 14.59 -0.79 18.29
N PRO A 6 14.76 -1.00 19.59
CA PRO A 6 15.73 -1.97 20.11
C PRO A 6 15.32 -3.42 19.82
N SER A 7 14.02 -3.67 19.66
CA SER A 7 13.45 -4.99 19.39
C SER A 7 12.23 -4.88 18.48
N LEU A 8 12.04 -5.88 17.62
CA LEU A 8 10.85 -6.06 16.79
C LEU A 8 9.99 -7.19 17.34
N ASN A 9 8.69 -6.96 17.42
CA ASN A 9 7.70 -7.99 17.73
C ASN A 9 7.07 -8.51 16.42
N PHE A 10 7.27 -9.77 16.13
CA PHE A 10 6.72 -10.43 14.94
C PHE A 10 5.40 -11.17 15.18
N GLU A 11 4.97 -11.22 16.45
CA GLU A 11 3.72 -11.84 16.85
C GLU A 11 2.60 -10.79 17.01
N LEU A 12 1.40 -11.28 17.30
CA LEU A 12 0.23 -10.42 17.52
C LEU A 12 0.42 -9.47 18.71
N SER A 13 -0.14 -8.26 18.58
CA SER A 13 -0.28 -7.35 19.70
C SER A 13 -1.22 -7.92 20.78
N THR A 14 -1.07 -7.44 22.01
CA THR A 14 -2.00 -7.78 23.10
C THR A 14 -3.43 -7.30 22.81
N HIS A 15 -3.58 -6.23 22.04
CA HIS A 15 -4.87 -5.68 21.63
C HIS A 15 -5.64 -6.62 20.69
N ALA A 16 -4.97 -7.39 19.84
CA ALA A 16 -5.59 -8.34 18.92
C ALA A 16 -6.49 -9.34 19.66
N ALA A 17 -6.03 -9.89 20.79
CA ALA A 17 -6.84 -10.80 21.60
C ALA A 17 -8.06 -10.09 22.22
N ASN A 18 -7.89 -8.84 22.66
CA ASN A 18 -8.95 -8.05 23.29
C ASN A 18 -10.12 -7.76 22.32
N VAL A 19 -9.83 -7.53 21.03
CA VAL A 19 -10.88 -7.32 20.00
C VAL A 19 -11.39 -8.63 19.39
N GLY A 20 -10.80 -9.77 19.75
CA GLY A 20 -11.22 -11.09 19.28
C GLY A 20 -10.63 -11.51 17.94
N TYR A 21 -9.60 -10.81 17.46
CA TYR A 21 -8.86 -11.24 16.28
C TYR A 21 -8.07 -12.52 16.58
N ARG A 22 -8.14 -13.49 15.67
CA ARG A 22 -7.42 -14.76 15.78
C ARG A 22 -6.66 -15.06 14.50
N ARG A 23 -5.32 -15.05 14.61
CA ARG A 23 -4.45 -15.44 13.49
C ARG A 23 -4.68 -16.92 13.15
N SER A 24 -4.75 -17.23 11.86
CA SER A 24 -4.74 -18.62 11.37
C SER A 24 -3.49 -19.35 11.87
N THR A 25 -3.63 -20.65 12.16
CA THR A 25 -2.48 -21.48 12.60
C THR A 25 -1.43 -21.59 11.47
N ALA A 26 -0.18 -21.96 11.80
CA ALA A 26 0.88 -22.17 10.81
C ALA A 26 0.45 -23.17 9.72
N HIS A 27 -0.18 -24.27 10.10
CA HIS A 27 -0.73 -25.24 9.17
C HIS A 27 -1.82 -24.67 8.25
N GLN A 28 -2.72 -23.83 8.76
CA GLN A 28 -3.76 -23.17 7.96
C GLN A 28 -3.13 -22.18 6.97
N ARG A 29 -2.11 -21.41 7.41
CA ARG A 29 -1.40 -20.48 6.52
C ARG A 29 -0.63 -21.22 5.42
N ALA A 30 0.10 -22.28 5.74
CA ALA A 30 0.77 -23.13 4.76
C ALA A 30 -0.23 -23.76 3.78
N SER A 31 -1.37 -24.26 4.26
CA SER A 31 -2.43 -24.80 3.39
C SER A 31 -3.07 -23.75 2.50
N ALA A 32 -3.09 -22.48 2.92
CA ALA A 32 -3.69 -21.39 2.15
C ALA A 32 -2.86 -20.99 0.91
N THR A 33 -1.58 -21.36 0.82
CA THR A 33 -0.71 -21.13 -0.35
C THR A 33 -0.82 -22.22 -1.42
N VAL A 34 -1.54 -23.32 -1.16
CA VAL A 34 -1.57 -24.50 -2.05
C VAL A 34 -2.80 -24.46 -2.96
N SER A 35 -2.56 -24.57 -4.27
CA SER A 35 -3.62 -24.77 -5.25
C SER A 35 -4.14 -26.22 -5.24
N ALA A 36 -5.37 -26.43 -5.76
CA ALA A 36 -5.92 -27.77 -5.92
C ALA A 36 -5.09 -28.67 -6.86
N ARG A 37 -4.29 -28.06 -7.77
CA ARG A 37 -3.48 -28.74 -8.78
C ARG A 37 -2.11 -29.24 -8.25
N ASN A 38 -1.58 -28.63 -7.17
CA ASN A 38 -0.22 -28.89 -6.68
C ASN A 38 -0.15 -29.59 -5.31
N ARG A 39 -1.15 -30.41 -4.96
CA ARG A 39 -1.18 -31.13 -3.67
C ARG A 39 0.02 -32.05 -3.40
N ASN A 40 0.65 -32.55 -4.46
CA ASN A 40 1.73 -33.57 -4.31
C ASN A 40 3.11 -32.94 -4.03
N ASN A 41 3.28 -31.63 -4.17
CA ASN A 41 4.57 -30.94 -3.97
C ASN A 41 4.59 -30.02 -2.74
N ALA A 42 3.51 -29.97 -1.98
CA ALA A 42 3.50 -29.20 -0.74
C ALA A 42 4.31 -29.95 0.32
N SER A 43 5.59 -29.61 0.45
CA SER A 43 6.33 -29.91 1.66
C SER A 43 5.62 -29.21 2.83
N ALA A 44 4.86 -30.00 3.59
CA ALA A 44 3.97 -29.51 4.66
C ALA A 44 4.70 -28.88 5.86
N ASN A 45 6.02 -28.64 5.76
CA ASN A 45 6.90 -28.29 6.87
C ASN A 45 7.75 -27.03 6.67
N SER A 46 7.53 -26.20 5.65
CA SER A 46 8.22 -24.91 5.64
C SER A 46 7.40 -23.87 6.40
N ASP A 47 7.60 -23.80 7.68
CA ASP A 47 7.12 -22.69 8.50
C ASP A 47 7.82 -21.43 8.00
N THR A 48 7.06 -20.52 7.41
CA THR A 48 7.60 -19.25 6.93
C THR A 48 8.00 -18.43 8.15
N PRO A 49 9.31 -18.09 8.32
CA PRO A 49 9.76 -17.43 9.55
C PRO A 49 9.01 -16.11 9.76
N ALA A 50 8.59 -15.88 10.99
CA ALA A 50 7.92 -14.65 11.40
C ALA A 50 8.80 -13.40 11.17
N SER A 51 10.12 -13.57 11.21
CA SER A 51 11.11 -12.52 10.92
C SER A 51 11.15 -12.08 9.45
N THR A 52 10.48 -12.81 8.54
CA THR A 52 10.27 -12.40 7.13
C THR A 52 8.86 -11.92 6.91
N PHE A 53 7.87 -12.68 7.39
CA PHE A 53 6.45 -12.36 7.25
C PHE A 53 5.79 -12.35 8.63
N PRO A 54 5.88 -11.22 9.34
CA PRO A 54 5.31 -11.09 10.68
C PRO A 54 3.79 -11.22 10.67
N ALA A 55 3.23 -11.36 11.87
CA ALA A 55 1.78 -11.26 12.06
C ALA A 55 1.27 -9.89 11.63
N PRO A 56 -0.01 -9.77 11.20
CA PRO A 56 -0.62 -8.46 11.01
C PRO A 56 -0.50 -7.63 12.29
N LEU A 57 -0.19 -6.36 12.16
CA LEU A 57 -0.41 -5.43 13.26
C LEU A 57 -1.91 -5.26 13.44
N VAL A 58 -2.36 -5.38 14.70
CA VAL A 58 -3.74 -5.13 15.10
C VAL A 58 -3.66 -4.18 16.27
N LEU A 59 -3.61 -2.88 15.97
CA LEU A 59 -3.56 -1.82 16.98
C LEU A 59 -4.94 -1.20 17.14
N PRO A 60 -5.17 -0.39 18.19
CA PRO A 60 -6.41 0.36 18.33
C PRO A 60 -6.71 1.17 17.08
N ASP A 61 -7.97 1.16 16.64
CA ASP A 61 -8.49 1.84 15.44
C ASP A 61 -7.99 1.32 14.09
N ASP A 62 -7.19 0.24 14.05
CA ASP A 62 -6.81 -0.43 12.80
C ASP A 62 -7.99 -1.21 12.19
N ALA A 63 -7.97 -1.44 10.89
CA ALA A 63 -9.03 -2.13 10.16
C ALA A 63 -9.35 -3.52 10.76
N LEU A 64 -8.33 -4.32 11.08
CA LEU A 64 -8.50 -5.62 11.74
C LEU A 64 -8.94 -5.51 13.22
N SER A 65 -8.79 -4.36 13.86
CA SER A 65 -9.36 -4.09 15.17
C SER A 65 -10.86 -3.80 15.09
N ILE A 66 -11.29 -3.13 14.02
CA ILE A 66 -12.69 -2.78 13.75
C ILE A 66 -13.46 -4.00 13.23
N ASP A 67 -12.89 -4.75 12.29
CA ASP A 67 -13.45 -6.02 11.78
C ASP A 67 -12.50 -7.21 12.02
N PRO A 68 -12.43 -7.72 13.26
CA PRO A 68 -11.52 -8.81 13.62
C PRO A 68 -11.94 -10.17 13.03
N ARG A 69 -13.09 -10.25 12.39
CA ARG A 69 -13.64 -11.46 11.76
C ARG A 69 -13.64 -11.41 10.24
N CYS A 70 -12.93 -10.45 9.66
CA CYS A 70 -12.74 -10.40 8.22
C CYS A 70 -12.32 -11.79 7.69
N PRO A 71 -13.00 -12.35 6.68
CA PRO A 71 -12.79 -13.73 6.25
C PRO A 71 -11.45 -13.90 5.54
N PRO A 72 -10.70 -14.97 5.81
CA PRO A 72 -9.44 -15.26 5.13
C PRO A 72 -9.66 -15.78 3.70
N GLN A 73 -8.96 -15.23 2.73
CA GLN A 73 -9.00 -15.67 1.34
C GLN A 73 -7.75 -16.48 0.97
N SER A 74 -7.84 -17.81 0.87
CA SER A 74 -6.76 -18.69 0.41
C SER A 74 -6.60 -18.65 -1.12
N LEU A 75 -5.45 -19.14 -1.64
CA LEU A 75 -5.25 -19.35 -3.08
C LEU A 75 -6.39 -20.22 -3.69
N ARG A 76 -6.84 -21.24 -2.95
CA ARG A 76 -7.91 -22.12 -3.41
C ARG A 76 -9.28 -21.45 -3.44
N SER A 77 -9.66 -20.64 -2.40
CA SER A 77 -10.92 -19.90 -2.42
C SER A 77 -10.91 -18.83 -3.50
N TRP A 78 -9.80 -18.09 -3.64
CA TRP A 78 -9.59 -17.12 -4.68
C TRP A 78 -9.69 -17.70 -6.10
N SER A 79 -9.05 -18.83 -6.38
CA SER A 79 -9.12 -19.48 -7.71
C SER A 79 -10.48 -19.98 -8.11
N ARG A 80 -11.44 -20.05 -7.14
CA ARG A 80 -12.82 -20.51 -7.34
C ARG A 80 -13.84 -19.38 -7.34
N LEU A 81 -13.40 -18.14 -7.19
CA LEU A 81 -14.30 -16.99 -7.30
C LEU A 81 -14.92 -16.96 -8.70
N LYS A 82 -16.24 -17.01 -8.77
CA LYS A 82 -16.98 -17.05 -10.04
C LYS A 82 -16.87 -15.74 -10.81
N ASP A 83 -16.79 -14.65 -10.06
CA ASP A 83 -16.79 -13.28 -10.62
C ASP A 83 -15.37 -12.73 -10.81
N ARG A 84 -14.34 -13.55 -10.58
CA ARG A 84 -12.96 -13.17 -10.86
C ARG A 84 -12.69 -13.23 -12.35
N ASN A 85 -12.20 -12.13 -12.89
CA ASN A 85 -11.73 -12.08 -14.27
C ASN A 85 -10.44 -12.89 -14.42
N GLU A 86 -10.33 -13.64 -15.50
CA GLU A 86 -9.10 -14.37 -15.83
C GLU A 86 -8.16 -13.49 -16.66
N VAL A 87 -6.86 -13.60 -16.39
CA VAL A 87 -5.83 -13.07 -17.29
C VAL A 87 -5.74 -13.99 -18.50
N THR A 88 -5.90 -13.44 -19.70
CA THR A 88 -5.82 -14.20 -20.96
C THR A 88 -4.75 -13.60 -21.86
N THR A 89 -4.41 -14.28 -22.97
CA THR A 89 -3.47 -13.77 -23.96
C THR A 89 -3.94 -12.46 -24.60
N GLU A 90 -5.26 -12.28 -24.71
CA GLU A 90 -5.90 -11.10 -25.29
C GLU A 90 -6.09 -9.97 -24.27
N LYS A 91 -6.15 -10.30 -22.95
CA LYS A 91 -6.40 -9.36 -21.87
C LYS A 91 -5.40 -9.58 -20.75
N ASN A 92 -4.22 -9.01 -20.88
CA ASN A 92 -3.11 -9.16 -19.93
C ASN A 92 -2.37 -7.87 -19.63
N VAL A 93 -2.78 -6.74 -20.23
CA VAL A 93 -2.10 -5.45 -20.02
C VAL A 93 -2.72 -4.70 -18.84
N ILE A 94 -1.88 -4.19 -17.95
CA ILE A 94 -2.26 -3.23 -16.94
C ILE A 94 -2.02 -1.83 -17.51
N TYR A 95 -3.08 -1.02 -17.66
CA TYR A 95 -2.96 0.36 -18.08
C TYR A 95 -2.99 1.31 -16.90
N VAL A 96 -2.13 2.32 -16.92
CA VAL A 96 -2.10 3.43 -15.97
C VAL A 96 -2.40 4.72 -16.72
N ALA A 97 -3.44 5.44 -16.31
CA ALA A 97 -3.69 6.79 -16.79
C ALA A 97 -3.01 7.80 -15.86
N ALA A 98 -2.22 8.68 -16.44
CA ALA A 98 -1.66 9.83 -15.72
C ALA A 98 -2.79 10.75 -15.22
N PRO A 99 -2.55 11.58 -14.19
CA PRO A 99 -3.52 12.56 -13.74
C PRO A 99 -4.04 13.42 -14.91
N PRO A 100 -5.37 13.69 -14.95
CA PRO A 100 -5.96 14.51 -16.00
C PRO A 100 -5.35 15.92 -16.03
N ASP A 101 -5.09 16.42 -17.25
CA ASP A 101 -4.74 17.83 -17.44
C ASP A 101 -5.91 18.73 -16.99
N ILE A 102 -5.66 20.01 -16.76
CA ILE A 102 -6.67 20.98 -16.34
C ILE A 102 -6.87 22.01 -17.48
N ASP A 103 -8.04 21.99 -18.10
CA ASP A 103 -8.41 22.97 -19.12
C ASP A 103 -8.40 24.40 -18.56
N PRO A 104 -8.02 25.43 -19.36
CA PRO A 104 -8.04 26.81 -18.92
C PRO A 104 -9.38 27.28 -18.35
N SER A 105 -10.50 26.71 -18.78
CA SER A 105 -11.85 27.05 -18.31
C SER A 105 -12.12 26.66 -16.85
N VAL A 106 -11.35 25.68 -16.34
CA VAL A 106 -11.43 25.18 -14.95
C VAL A 106 -10.10 25.35 -14.19
N ARG A 107 -9.28 26.32 -14.57
CA ARG A 107 -7.97 26.60 -13.96
C ARG A 107 -8.00 26.72 -12.43
N PHE A 108 -9.13 27.06 -11.84
CA PHE A 108 -9.31 27.12 -10.38
C PHE A 108 -9.05 25.76 -9.71
N MET A 109 -9.22 24.64 -10.40
CA MET A 109 -8.96 23.29 -9.89
C MET A 109 -7.47 23.06 -9.58
N GLN A 110 -6.54 23.83 -10.16
CA GLN A 110 -5.12 23.75 -9.81
C GLN A 110 -4.86 23.97 -8.32
N SER A 111 -5.70 24.79 -7.66
CA SER A 111 -5.60 25.03 -6.21
C SER A 111 -6.20 23.90 -5.38
N TRP A 112 -7.00 23.01 -5.96
CA TRP A 112 -7.66 21.92 -5.24
C TRP A 112 -6.72 20.73 -4.96
N SER A 113 -5.64 20.58 -5.72
CA SER A 113 -4.64 19.53 -5.51
C SER A 113 -3.58 19.91 -4.48
N HIS A 114 -3.63 21.12 -3.90
CA HIS A 114 -2.66 21.59 -2.93
C HIS A 114 -3.29 21.68 -1.54
N PRO A 115 -2.63 21.14 -0.49
CA PRO A 115 -3.07 21.30 0.88
C PRO A 115 -3.14 22.77 1.28
N GLN A 116 -4.22 23.16 1.95
CA GLN A 116 -4.43 24.54 2.45
C GLN A 116 -3.73 24.78 3.80
N LYS A 117 -3.36 23.70 4.51
CA LYS A 117 -2.68 23.70 5.81
C LYS A 117 -1.24 23.21 5.66
N GLY A 118 -0.36 23.64 6.58
CA GLY A 118 0.99 23.09 6.69
C GLY A 118 2.11 23.94 6.06
N GLY A 119 1.82 25.14 5.53
CA GLY A 119 2.85 26.01 4.94
C GLY A 119 3.20 25.67 3.49
N ARG A 120 4.25 26.30 2.95
CA ARG A 120 4.65 26.14 1.56
C ARG A 120 5.83 25.18 1.45
N LEU A 121 5.55 23.86 1.41
CA LEU A 121 6.55 22.86 1.11
C LEU A 121 6.55 22.60 -0.40
N VAL A 122 7.70 22.86 -1.05
CA VAL A 122 7.86 22.61 -2.49
C VAL A 122 8.34 21.17 -2.65
N VAL A 123 7.41 20.26 -2.94
CA VAL A 123 7.66 18.83 -3.18
C VAL A 123 7.13 18.49 -4.56
N THR A 124 7.85 17.68 -5.30
CA THR A 124 7.41 17.21 -6.63
C THR A 124 6.41 16.07 -6.49
N THR A 125 5.25 16.20 -7.15
CA THR A 125 4.27 15.12 -7.24
C THR A 125 4.87 13.88 -7.91
N PRO A 126 4.56 12.65 -7.44
CA PRO A 126 4.98 11.41 -8.09
C PRO A 126 4.56 11.37 -9.57
N ARG A 127 5.49 11.05 -10.46
CA ARG A 127 5.19 10.95 -11.88
C ARG A 127 4.56 9.61 -12.21
N ALA A 128 3.68 9.59 -13.20
CA ALA A 128 3.05 8.35 -13.65
C ALA A 128 4.07 7.30 -14.15
N GLU A 129 5.17 7.77 -14.77
CA GLU A 129 6.24 6.90 -15.26
C GLU A 129 6.93 6.14 -14.11
N ASP A 130 7.26 6.82 -13.01
CA ASP A 130 7.91 6.19 -11.85
C ASP A 130 6.99 5.15 -11.18
N ILE A 131 5.67 5.41 -11.19
CA ILE A 131 4.65 4.47 -10.71
C ILE A 131 4.54 3.26 -11.66
N ILE A 132 4.56 3.47 -12.97
CA ILE A 132 4.55 2.41 -13.98
C ILE A 132 5.78 1.52 -13.84
N ASP A 133 6.96 2.08 -13.64
CA ASP A 133 8.20 1.32 -13.45
C ASP A 133 8.13 0.45 -12.20
N TYR A 134 7.61 0.99 -11.08
CA TYR A 134 7.35 0.20 -9.88
C TYR A 134 6.34 -0.93 -10.13
N LEU A 135 5.20 -0.62 -10.75
CA LEU A 135 4.15 -1.61 -11.03
C LEU A 135 4.62 -2.68 -12.02
N THR A 136 5.49 -2.34 -12.98
CA THR A 136 6.13 -3.30 -13.89
C THR A 136 6.99 -4.31 -13.13
N ALA A 137 7.70 -3.85 -12.09
CA ALA A 137 8.45 -4.75 -11.21
C ALA A 137 7.53 -5.52 -10.26
N PHE A 138 6.49 -4.87 -9.72
CA PHE A 138 5.57 -5.48 -8.75
C PHE A 138 4.69 -6.57 -9.38
N TYR A 139 4.15 -6.33 -10.58
CA TYR A 139 3.35 -7.27 -11.38
C TYR A 139 4.17 -7.92 -12.49
N HIS A 140 5.44 -8.19 -12.21
CA HIS A 140 6.37 -8.79 -13.17
C HIS A 140 5.76 -10.02 -13.87
N GLY A 141 5.92 -10.07 -15.19
CA GLY A 141 5.26 -11.06 -16.05
C GLY A 141 4.01 -10.51 -16.77
N LEU A 142 3.45 -9.40 -16.32
CA LEU A 142 2.35 -8.68 -17.00
C LEU A 142 2.87 -7.34 -17.54
N PRO A 143 2.52 -6.96 -18.80
CA PRO A 143 2.85 -5.65 -19.32
C PRO A 143 2.13 -4.54 -18.56
N VAL A 144 2.85 -3.51 -18.10
CA VAL A 144 2.29 -2.29 -17.54
C VAL A 144 2.58 -1.14 -18.48
N LYS A 145 1.57 -0.39 -18.88
CA LYS A 145 1.67 0.67 -19.91
C LYS A 145 0.94 1.93 -19.51
N LEU A 146 1.49 3.07 -19.93
CA LEU A 146 0.74 4.33 -19.87
C LEU A 146 -0.46 4.25 -20.83
N LEU A 147 -1.60 4.81 -20.40
CA LEU A 147 -2.76 4.93 -21.27
C LEU A 147 -2.39 5.78 -22.51
N PRO A 148 -2.64 5.29 -23.74
CA PRO A 148 -2.31 6.05 -24.95
C PRO A 148 -3.14 7.33 -25.07
N PRO A 149 -2.64 8.35 -25.82
CA PRO A 149 -3.37 9.59 -26.05
C PRO A 149 -4.73 9.34 -26.75
N PRO A 150 -5.69 10.29 -26.62
CA PRO A 150 -5.54 11.60 -26.00
C PRO A 150 -5.51 11.52 -24.48
N LYS A 151 -4.78 12.47 -23.85
CA LYS A 151 -4.78 12.61 -22.38
C LYS A 151 -6.15 12.99 -21.87
N LEU A 152 -6.47 12.52 -20.67
CA LEU A 152 -7.65 12.94 -19.93
C LEU A 152 -7.52 14.42 -19.54
N CYS A 153 -8.63 15.15 -19.49
CA CYS A 153 -8.61 16.56 -19.15
C CYS A 153 -9.87 16.97 -18.39
N PHE A 154 -9.69 17.62 -17.26
CA PHE A 154 -10.82 18.27 -16.57
C PHE A 154 -11.23 19.52 -17.34
N ALA A 155 -12.53 19.69 -17.52
CA ALA A 155 -13.16 20.80 -18.24
C ALA A 155 -14.43 21.27 -17.52
N THR A 156 -15.04 22.34 -18.02
CA THR A 156 -16.37 22.74 -17.54
C THR A 156 -17.40 21.67 -17.85
N TRP A 157 -18.25 21.37 -16.86
CA TRP A 157 -19.48 20.64 -17.12
C TRP A 157 -20.59 21.65 -17.46
N ASP A 158 -21.00 21.71 -18.73
CA ASP A 158 -22.12 22.57 -19.15
C ASP A 158 -23.44 21.98 -18.67
N THR A 159 -23.91 22.42 -17.53
CA THR A 159 -25.34 22.36 -17.27
C THR A 159 -25.98 23.54 -18.00
N ASP A 160 -27.07 23.30 -18.72
CA ASP A 160 -27.98 24.39 -19.16
C ASP A 160 -28.31 25.26 -17.94
N THR A 161 -27.56 26.34 -17.77
CA THR A 161 -27.68 27.18 -16.58
C THR A 161 -28.98 27.96 -16.66
N PRO A 162 -29.90 27.83 -15.69
CA PRO A 162 -30.95 28.81 -15.50
C PRO A 162 -30.28 30.15 -15.18
N LYS A 163 -30.72 31.16 -15.91
CA LYS A 163 -30.26 32.56 -15.89
C LYS A 163 -29.87 33.05 -14.49
N ARG A 164 -28.63 33.48 -14.36
CA ARG A 164 -28.01 34.12 -13.22
C ARG A 164 -29.00 35.01 -12.45
N SER A 165 -29.41 34.62 -11.29
CA SER A 165 -29.98 35.53 -10.28
C SER A 165 -28.83 36.42 -9.78
N LYS A 166 -29.03 37.73 -9.83
CA LYS A 166 -28.11 38.76 -9.35
C LYS A 166 -28.12 38.80 -7.82
N SER A 167 -27.54 37.82 -7.16
CA SER A 167 -27.31 37.85 -5.73
C SER A 167 -25.83 38.12 -5.49
N LYS A 168 -25.54 39.28 -4.88
CA LYS A 168 -24.20 39.69 -4.48
C LYS A 168 -23.78 38.93 -3.24
N SER A 169 -23.05 37.82 -3.40
CA SER A 169 -22.17 37.30 -2.36
C SER A 169 -21.09 36.49 -3.10
N PHE A 170 -19.90 37.07 -3.21
CA PHE A 170 -18.71 36.39 -3.69
C PHE A 170 -18.15 35.48 -2.59
N LYS A 171 -18.86 34.42 -2.22
CA LYS A 171 -18.23 33.20 -1.72
C LYS A 171 -17.90 32.40 -2.96
N SER A 172 -16.62 32.07 -3.16
CA SER A 172 -16.11 31.15 -4.19
C SER A 172 -16.95 29.86 -4.09
N MET A 173 -18.02 29.76 -4.89
CA MET A 173 -18.85 28.56 -4.91
C MET A 173 -18.11 27.53 -5.74
N ILE A 174 -17.65 26.46 -5.09
CA ILE A 174 -17.18 25.27 -5.77
C ILE A 174 -18.33 24.75 -6.65
N PRO A 175 -18.12 24.58 -7.97
CA PRO A 175 -19.16 24.03 -8.82
C PRO A 175 -19.50 22.61 -8.38
N PRO A 176 -20.78 22.21 -8.37
CA PRO A 176 -21.17 20.87 -7.92
C PRO A 176 -20.72 19.75 -8.86
N TYR A 177 -20.33 20.11 -10.08
CA TYR A 177 -19.88 19.18 -11.12
C TYR A 177 -18.73 19.77 -11.92
N ILE A 178 -17.81 18.86 -12.31
CA ILE A 178 -16.72 19.11 -13.26
C ILE A 178 -16.88 18.09 -14.39
N GLY A 179 -16.53 18.46 -15.62
CA GLY A 179 -16.42 17.53 -16.74
C GLY A 179 -15.06 16.85 -16.72
N LEU A 180 -15.02 15.56 -16.97
CA LEU A 180 -13.81 14.81 -17.32
C LEU A 180 -13.91 14.40 -18.79
N ASN A 181 -13.12 15.06 -19.63
CA ASN A 181 -13.00 14.68 -21.05
C ASN A 181 -12.18 13.39 -21.16
N THR A 182 -12.82 12.34 -21.66
CA THR A 182 -12.23 11.06 -22.02
C THR A 182 -12.04 11.01 -23.55
N PRO A 183 -11.42 9.96 -24.10
CA PRO A 183 -11.29 9.82 -25.54
C PRO A 183 -12.62 9.81 -26.31
N THR A 184 -13.72 9.43 -25.67
CA THR A 184 -15.02 9.22 -26.31
C THR A 184 -16.11 10.19 -25.89
N GLU A 185 -16.03 10.73 -24.67
CA GLU A 185 -17.11 11.55 -24.10
C GLU A 185 -16.59 12.50 -23.01
N CYS A 186 -17.44 13.42 -22.57
CA CYS A 186 -17.24 14.19 -21.36
C CYS A 186 -18.10 13.59 -20.25
N VAL A 187 -17.47 13.07 -19.19
CA VAL A 187 -18.15 12.46 -18.05
C VAL A 187 -18.34 13.51 -16.95
N ARG A 188 -19.51 13.51 -16.33
CA ARG A 188 -19.83 14.39 -15.23
C ARG A 188 -19.27 13.84 -13.90
N ILE A 189 -18.41 14.61 -13.24
CA ILE A 189 -17.82 14.28 -11.96
C ILE A 189 -18.38 15.21 -10.89
N ARG A 190 -18.98 14.65 -9.85
CA ARG A 190 -19.44 15.41 -8.67
C ARG A 190 -18.25 16.01 -7.93
N ALA A 191 -18.44 17.22 -7.42
CA ALA A 191 -17.45 17.91 -6.59
C ALA A 191 -18.12 18.53 -5.36
N ARG A 192 -17.39 18.54 -4.24
CA ARG A 192 -17.84 19.17 -2.99
C ARG A 192 -16.71 19.92 -2.29
N PRO A 193 -17.01 20.88 -1.39
CA PRO A 193 -16.00 21.39 -0.46
C PRO A 193 -15.42 20.25 0.40
N SER A 194 -14.10 20.26 0.65
CA SER A 194 -13.50 19.32 1.59
C SER A 194 -13.99 19.60 3.03
N PRO A 195 -14.58 18.62 3.73
CA PRO A 195 -15.24 18.85 5.03
C PRO A 195 -14.25 19.24 6.14
N ASP A 196 -13.01 18.78 6.08
CA ASP A 196 -11.94 19.07 7.05
C ASP A 196 -11.13 20.33 6.70
N GLY A 197 -11.38 20.92 5.52
CA GLY A 197 -10.68 22.09 5.02
C GLY A 197 -9.17 21.89 4.77
N VAL A 198 -8.72 20.64 4.67
CA VAL A 198 -7.33 20.32 4.29
C VAL A 198 -7.11 20.64 2.83
N PHE A 199 -8.05 20.32 1.97
CA PHE A 199 -8.09 20.75 0.57
C PHE A 199 -9.27 21.71 0.32
N THR A 200 -9.24 22.40 -0.80
CA THR A 200 -10.34 23.31 -1.16
C THR A 200 -11.59 22.52 -1.53
N ALA A 201 -11.43 21.44 -2.29
CA ALA A 201 -12.53 20.61 -2.78
C ALA A 201 -12.10 19.16 -2.98
N GLN A 202 -13.09 18.29 -3.10
CA GLN A 202 -12.97 16.87 -3.35
C GLN A 202 -13.76 16.48 -4.59
N LEU A 203 -13.28 15.46 -5.32
CA LEU A 203 -13.98 14.83 -6.43
C LEU A 203 -14.61 13.50 -5.98
N HIS A 204 -15.73 13.15 -6.59
CA HIS A 204 -16.44 11.92 -6.26
C HIS A 204 -15.77 10.70 -6.91
N LEU A 205 -15.41 9.74 -6.07
CA LEU A 205 -14.66 8.56 -6.48
C LEU A 205 -15.44 7.64 -7.43
N ASP A 206 -16.73 7.36 -7.16
CA ASP A 206 -17.52 6.47 -8.02
C ASP A 206 -17.69 7.03 -9.43
N ASP A 207 -17.85 8.36 -9.58
CA ASP A 207 -17.94 8.97 -10.90
C ASP A 207 -16.64 8.80 -11.71
N LEU A 208 -15.49 8.83 -11.02
CA LEU A 208 -14.19 8.56 -11.64
C LEU A 208 -14.00 7.06 -11.97
N LEU A 209 -14.50 6.16 -11.12
CA LEU A 209 -14.49 4.71 -11.38
C LEU A 209 -15.40 4.36 -12.57
N ASP A 210 -16.57 4.96 -12.67
CA ASP A 210 -17.48 4.79 -13.81
C ASP A 210 -16.85 5.30 -15.12
N ALA A 211 -16.18 6.46 -15.07
CA ALA A 211 -15.40 6.95 -16.20
C ALA A 211 -14.26 5.99 -16.56
N ALA A 212 -13.56 5.43 -15.58
CA ALA A 212 -12.49 4.46 -15.81
C ALA A 212 -13.01 3.17 -16.47
N ILE A 213 -14.21 2.70 -16.11
CA ILE A 213 -14.85 1.54 -16.73
C ILE A 213 -15.11 1.82 -18.23
N SER A 214 -15.60 3.03 -18.56
CA SER A 214 -15.91 3.39 -19.96
C SER A 214 -14.66 3.51 -20.84
N MET A 215 -13.48 3.71 -20.23
CA MET A 215 -12.20 3.89 -20.92
C MET A 215 -11.36 2.62 -21.00
N LEU A 216 -11.79 1.49 -20.40
CA LEU A 216 -10.98 0.28 -20.30
C LEU A 216 -10.60 -0.24 -21.71
N PRO A 217 -9.30 -0.26 -22.09
CA PRO A 217 -8.89 -0.76 -23.39
C PRO A 217 -9.25 -2.25 -23.61
N ASN A 218 -9.46 -2.66 -24.85
CA ASN A 218 -9.92 -4.01 -25.16
C ASN A 218 -8.95 -5.11 -24.72
N ASP A 219 -7.64 -4.83 -24.76
CA ASP A 219 -6.56 -5.73 -24.33
C ASP A 219 -6.19 -5.54 -22.85
N ALA A 220 -6.85 -4.62 -22.15
CA ALA A 220 -6.59 -4.39 -20.73
C ALA A 220 -7.07 -5.57 -19.88
N TYR A 221 -6.18 -6.03 -19.02
CA TYR A 221 -6.61 -6.81 -17.86
C TYR A 221 -7.12 -5.88 -16.76
N ALA A 222 -6.37 -4.83 -16.43
CA ALA A 222 -6.75 -3.85 -15.42
C ALA A 222 -6.40 -2.43 -15.85
N PHE A 223 -7.05 -1.44 -15.23
CA PHE A 223 -6.84 -0.04 -15.48
C PHE A 223 -6.76 0.73 -14.17
N LEU A 224 -5.72 1.54 -14.00
CA LEU A 224 -5.51 2.42 -12.86
C LEU A 224 -5.57 3.88 -13.33
N LEU A 225 -6.49 4.66 -12.78
CA LEU A 225 -6.55 6.12 -12.97
C LEU A 225 -5.88 6.81 -11.78
N LEU A 226 -4.87 7.62 -12.06
CA LEU A 226 -4.23 8.50 -11.08
C LEU A 226 -4.91 9.86 -11.07
N VAL A 227 -5.15 10.43 -9.90
CA VAL A 227 -5.63 11.80 -9.74
C VAL A 227 -4.83 12.54 -8.66
N GLU A 228 -4.66 13.86 -8.83
CA GLU A 228 -3.97 14.72 -7.85
C GLU A 228 -4.94 15.41 -6.88
N HIS A 229 -6.23 15.19 -7.03
CA HIS A 229 -7.28 15.81 -6.24
C HIS A 229 -7.72 14.91 -5.09
N ASP A 230 -8.11 15.52 -3.98
CA ASP A 230 -8.71 14.82 -2.86
C ASP A 230 -10.04 14.18 -3.25
N LEU A 231 -10.37 13.03 -2.67
CA LEU A 231 -11.53 12.22 -3.06
C LEU A 231 -12.49 11.99 -1.91
N PHE A 232 -13.76 11.77 -2.26
CA PHE A 232 -14.80 11.25 -1.36
C PHE A 232 -15.66 10.22 -2.09
N GLU A 233 -16.28 9.32 -1.34
CA GLU A 233 -17.22 8.32 -1.86
C GLU A 233 -18.62 8.56 -1.29
N HIS A 234 -18.74 8.67 0.04
CA HIS A 234 -19.99 8.91 0.74
C HIS A 234 -20.04 10.31 1.35
N ASP A 235 -21.25 10.80 1.64
CA ASP A 235 -21.44 12.15 2.16
C ASP A 235 -20.80 12.37 3.54
N ASP A 236 -20.68 11.33 4.34
CA ASP A 236 -20.10 11.33 5.68
C ASP A 236 -18.58 11.05 5.70
N ASP A 237 -17.97 10.71 4.55
CA ASP A 237 -16.52 10.52 4.47
C ASP A 237 -15.77 11.84 4.71
N LEU A 238 -14.67 11.77 5.47
CA LEU A 238 -13.70 12.86 5.48
C LEU A 238 -12.91 12.90 4.18
N PHE A 239 -12.40 11.75 3.75
CA PHE A 239 -11.73 11.52 2.47
C PHE A 239 -11.58 10.02 2.20
N ILE A 240 -11.17 9.70 0.98
CA ILE A 240 -10.70 8.37 0.59
C ILE A 240 -9.47 8.50 -0.31
N CYS A 241 -8.49 7.60 -0.16
CA CYS A 241 -7.25 7.65 -0.95
C CYS A 241 -7.34 6.91 -2.27
N GLY A 242 -8.21 5.92 -2.36
CA GLY A 242 -8.41 5.14 -3.57
C GLY A 242 -9.39 3.99 -3.34
N ARG A 243 -9.80 3.38 -4.43
CA ARG A 243 -10.64 2.19 -4.45
C ARG A 243 -10.54 1.47 -5.77
N ALA A 244 -10.77 0.16 -5.73
CA ALA A 244 -10.91 -0.66 -6.92
C ALA A 244 -12.31 -1.29 -7.03
N TYR A 245 -12.85 -1.29 -8.24
CA TYR A 245 -13.96 -2.15 -8.62
C TYR A 245 -13.40 -3.43 -9.26
N GLY A 246 -13.05 -4.41 -8.42
CA GLY A 246 -12.36 -5.63 -8.82
C GLY A 246 -13.08 -6.39 -9.95
N GLY A 247 -14.41 -6.52 -9.88
CA GLY A 247 -15.22 -7.12 -10.93
C GLY A 247 -15.16 -6.38 -12.26
N SER A 248 -15.01 -5.04 -12.26
CA SER A 248 -14.83 -4.20 -13.44
C SER A 248 -13.37 -4.00 -13.82
N ARG A 249 -12.42 -4.44 -13.01
CA ARG A 249 -10.97 -4.38 -13.24
C ARG A 249 -10.42 -2.96 -13.35
N VAL A 250 -11.03 -2.01 -12.66
CA VAL A 250 -10.61 -0.62 -12.61
C VAL A 250 -10.30 -0.19 -11.20
N ALA A 251 -9.32 0.68 -11.05
CA ALA A 251 -8.96 1.32 -9.80
C ALA A 251 -8.73 2.81 -10.02
N VAL A 252 -9.05 3.61 -9.02
CA VAL A 252 -8.75 5.04 -8.95
C VAL A 252 -7.99 5.30 -7.67
N ILE A 253 -6.88 6.01 -7.74
CA ILE A 253 -6.14 6.45 -6.56
C ILE A 253 -5.84 7.94 -6.62
N SER A 254 -5.89 8.59 -5.46
CA SER A 254 -5.47 9.97 -5.27
C SER A 254 -4.06 10.04 -4.69
N THR A 255 -3.25 10.94 -5.24
CA THR A 255 -1.95 11.25 -4.64
C THR A 255 -2.07 12.27 -3.50
N ALA A 256 -3.19 13.01 -3.40
CA ALA A 256 -3.36 14.18 -2.57
C ALA A 256 -3.02 13.96 -1.08
N ARG A 257 -3.68 12.99 -0.43
CA ARG A 257 -3.54 12.75 1.02
C ARG A 257 -2.19 12.18 1.42
N TYR A 258 -1.42 11.64 0.47
CA TYR A 258 -0.07 11.11 0.72
C TYR A 258 1.01 12.19 0.76
N HIS A 259 0.64 13.47 0.54
CA HIS A 259 1.58 14.59 0.58
C HIS A 259 2.24 14.71 1.97
N PRO A 260 3.59 14.71 2.07
CA PRO A 260 4.31 14.65 3.36
C PRO A 260 3.99 15.76 4.35
N ILE A 261 3.49 16.91 3.88
CA ILE A 261 3.09 18.03 4.75
C ILE A 261 1.89 17.67 5.65
N LEU A 262 1.13 16.64 5.30
CA LEU A 262 -0.08 16.24 6.01
C LEU A 262 0.17 15.24 7.14
N ASP A 263 1.41 14.75 7.33
CA ASP A 263 1.71 13.68 8.28
C ASP A 263 1.25 13.99 9.70
N ASP A 264 1.48 15.23 10.17
CA ASP A 264 1.04 15.64 11.51
C ASP A 264 -0.50 15.71 11.60
N THR A 265 -1.18 16.15 10.52
CA THR A 265 -2.63 16.22 10.45
C THR A 265 -3.25 14.83 10.44
N GLU A 266 -2.66 13.92 9.67
CA GLU A 266 -3.14 12.55 9.47
C GLU A 266 -2.53 11.56 10.48
N ARG A 267 -1.71 12.04 11.40
CA ARG A 267 -1.00 11.22 12.42
C ARG A 267 -0.16 10.08 11.81
N ALA A 268 0.35 10.30 10.60
CA ALA A 268 1.21 9.35 9.92
C ALA A 268 2.65 9.47 10.44
N GLU A 269 2.98 8.68 11.45
CA GLU A 269 4.31 8.70 12.08
C GLU A 269 5.36 8.10 11.16
N ARG A 270 6.35 8.90 10.75
CA ARG A 270 7.47 8.45 9.91
C ARG A 270 8.40 7.51 10.67
N GLU A 271 8.59 7.76 11.96
CA GLU A 271 9.48 7.00 12.84
C GLU A 271 9.05 5.54 12.97
N HIS A 272 7.73 5.28 12.96
CA HIS A 272 7.14 3.95 13.05
C HIS A 272 6.45 3.50 11.75
N ALA A 273 6.80 4.11 10.63
CA ALA A 273 6.47 3.57 9.32
C ALA A 273 7.21 2.23 9.09
N TRP A 274 6.71 1.39 8.19
CA TRP A 274 7.45 0.17 7.83
C TRP A 274 8.88 0.52 7.35
N PRO A 275 9.92 -0.22 7.81
CA PRO A 275 9.93 -1.49 8.56
C PRO A 275 9.91 -1.36 10.08
N ALA A 276 9.95 -0.14 10.64
CA ALA A 276 9.98 0.09 12.08
C ALA A 276 8.62 -0.09 12.77
N SER A 277 7.56 -0.34 12.03
CA SER A 277 6.18 -0.50 12.52
C SER A 277 6.00 -1.63 13.54
N HIS A 278 6.85 -2.66 13.47
CA HIS A 278 6.85 -3.78 14.41
C HIS A 278 7.74 -3.55 15.65
N CYS A 279 8.16 -2.29 15.93
CA CYS A 279 8.88 -1.96 17.16
C CYS A 279 8.04 -2.32 18.39
N GLU A 280 8.60 -3.14 19.26
CA GLU A 280 7.90 -3.66 20.45
C GLU A 280 7.45 -2.55 21.40
N LEU A 281 8.30 -1.56 21.65
CA LEU A 281 7.96 -0.41 22.51
C LEU A 281 6.81 0.43 21.93
N TYR A 282 6.79 0.63 20.62
CA TYR A 282 5.72 1.33 19.93
C TYR A 282 4.38 0.58 20.05
N ILE A 283 4.37 -0.72 19.78
CA ILE A 283 3.18 -1.57 19.90
C ILE A 283 2.63 -1.54 21.33
N GLN A 284 3.51 -1.65 22.33
CA GLN A 284 3.12 -1.61 23.74
C GLN A 284 2.50 -0.24 24.09
N ALA A 285 3.11 0.86 23.65
CA ALA A 285 2.59 2.21 23.90
C ALA A 285 1.20 2.42 23.28
N CYS A 286 0.98 2.01 22.03
CA CYS A 286 -0.32 2.06 21.36
C CYS A 286 -1.39 1.27 22.14
N CYS A 287 -1.06 0.05 22.59
CA CYS A 287 -1.99 -0.80 23.32
C CYS A 287 -2.30 -0.27 24.74
N ALA A 288 -1.34 0.34 25.43
CA ALA A 288 -1.52 0.92 26.76
C ALA A 288 -2.48 2.13 26.74
N THR A 289 -2.30 3.02 25.78
CA THR A 289 -3.15 4.22 25.62
C THR A 289 -4.63 3.84 25.44
N ALA A 290 -4.93 2.79 24.69
CA ALA A 290 -6.30 2.31 24.52
C ALA A 290 -6.90 1.71 25.80
N ALA A 291 -6.09 1.04 26.62
CA ALA A 291 -6.55 0.48 27.89
C ALA A 291 -6.98 1.59 28.86
N GLU A 292 -6.26 2.72 28.91
CA GLU A 292 -6.60 3.88 29.75
C GLU A 292 -7.90 4.57 29.32
N VAL A 293 -8.16 4.66 28.01
CA VAL A 293 -9.41 5.24 27.47
C VAL A 293 -10.61 4.33 27.77
N SER A 294 -10.41 3.01 27.80
CA SER A 294 -11.49 2.02 28.07
C SER A 294 -11.87 1.93 29.55
N THR A 295 -11.09 2.47 30.49
CA THR A 295 -11.35 2.39 31.95
C THR A 295 -12.32 3.45 32.48
N ARG A 296 -13.05 4.20 31.67
CA ARG A 296 -14.21 4.98 32.16
C ARG A 296 -15.29 4.02 32.65
N PRO A 297 -15.84 4.20 33.88
CA PRO A 297 -16.53 3.15 34.63
C PRO A 297 -17.87 2.75 33.98
N LYS A 298 -17.92 1.59 33.33
CA LYS A 298 -19.16 0.85 33.11
C LYS A 298 -19.44 0.02 34.38
N LYS A 299 -20.70 0.08 34.86
CA LYS A 299 -21.21 -0.58 36.08
C LYS A 299 -20.70 -2.01 36.23
N LYS A 300 -20.13 -2.29 37.42
CA LYS A 300 -19.61 -3.60 37.84
C LYS A 300 -20.70 -4.67 37.83
N THR A 301 -20.48 -5.72 37.06
CA THR A 301 -21.07 -7.04 37.33
C THR A 301 -19.98 -7.91 37.93
N LYS A 302 -20.22 -8.42 39.16
CA LYS A 302 -19.32 -9.29 39.89
C LYS A 302 -19.15 -10.62 39.13
N LEU A 303 -17.93 -10.99 38.80
CA LEU A 303 -17.51 -12.36 38.54
C LEU A 303 -16.33 -12.72 39.50
N ARG A 304 -16.39 -13.97 39.97
CA ARG A 304 -15.57 -14.54 41.00
C ARG A 304 -14.10 -14.60 40.57
N ASN A 305 -13.23 -14.33 41.55
CA ASN A 305 -11.80 -14.63 41.51
C ASN A 305 -11.61 -16.15 41.58
N ASP A 306 -10.77 -16.66 40.70
CA ASP A 306 -9.91 -17.81 40.99
C ASP A 306 -8.48 -17.40 40.61
N ASP A 307 -7.65 -17.37 41.63
CA ASP A 307 -6.23 -17.00 41.58
C ASP A 307 -5.42 -18.03 40.80
N ALA A 308 -4.61 -17.59 39.83
CA ALA A 308 -3.40 -18.30 39.44
C ALA A 308 -2.28 -17.28 39.18
N ASP A 309 -1.40 -17.22 40.12
CA ASP A 309 -0.09 -16.57 40.11
C ASP A 309 0.77 -17.10 38.96
N LEU A 310 1.09 -16.22 38.01
CA LEU A 310 2.08 -16.44 36.94
C LEU A 310 2.90 -15.18 36.70
N SER A 311 3.56 -14.70 37.75
CA SER A 311 4.67 -13.76 37.60
C SER A 311 5.97 -14.56 37.33
N LYS A 312 6.19 -14.94 36.05
CA LYS A 312 7.53 -15.25 35.57
C LYS A 312 7.85 -14.28 34.44
N SER A 313 8.70 -13.32 34.74
CA SER A 313 9.38 -12.46 33.79
C SER A 313 10.17 -13.34 32.82
N TYR A 314 9.61 -13.54 31.61
CA TYR A 314 10.34 -14.13 30.51
C TYR A 314 11.19 -13.02 29.89
N GLN A 315 12.48 -13.09 30.05
CA GLN A 315 13.44 -12.33 29.25
C GLN A 315 13.75 -13.20 28.02
N PRO A 316 13.38 -12.79 26.80
CA PRO A 316 13.83 -13.48 25.62
C PRO A 316 15.31 -13.16 25.42
N GLN A 317 16.17 -14.14 25.60
CA GLN A 317 17.51 -14.09 25.04
C GLN A 317 17.42 -14.33 23.54
N PRO A 318 18.15 -13.56 22.69
CA PRO A 318 18.24 -13.89 21.29
C PRO A 318 18.89 -15.27 21.14
N PRO A 319 18.35 -16.15 20.27
CA PRO A 319 19.00 -17.42 19.96
C PRO A 319 20.35 -17.12 19.31
N PRO A 320 21.40 -17.90 19.64
CA PRO A 320 22.70 -17.77 18.98
C PRO A 320 22.57 -18.23 17.53
N ASP A 321 23.06 -17.42 16.58
CA ASP A 321 23.29 -17.74 15.17
C ASP A 321 22.02 -18.00 14.31
N GLU A 322 20.96 -17.18 14.37
CA GLU A 322 20.00 -17.14 13.27
C GLU A 322 20.59 -16.38 12.06
N PRO A 323 20.49 -16.97 10.85
CA PRO A 323 20.86 -16.24 9.63
C PRO A 323 20.00 -14.97 9.51
N THR A 324 20.57 -13.90 8.98
CA THR A 324 20.01 -12.56 8.80
C THR A 324 18.47 -12.52 8.67
N SER A 325 17.81 -11.77 9.55
CA SER A 325 16.37 -11.57 9.53
C SER A 325 16.02 -10.51 8.48
N PRO A 326 15.24 -10.80 7.43
CA PRO A 326 14.86 -9.80 6.42
C PRO A 326 14.27 -8.51 7.01
N MET A 327 13.46 -8.61 8.08
CA MET A 327 12.92 -7.43 8.75
C MET A 327 13.98 -6.61 9.50
N LEU A 328 14.99 -7.25 10.09
CA LEU A 328 16.08 -6.54 10.76
C LEU A 328 17.02 -5.88 9.74
N ASP A 329 17.27 -6.53 8.60
CA ASP A 329 18.07 -5.96 7.52
C ASP A 329 17.36 -4.75 6.89
N ALA A 330 16.04 -4.84 6.69
CA ALA A 330 15.22 -3.72 6.26
C ALA A 330 15.28 -2.54 7.24
N LEU A 331 15.15 -2.80 8.55
CA LEU A 331 15.25 -1.78 9.58
C LEU A 331 16.64 -1.15 9.61
N SER A 332 17.70 -1.94 9.45
CA SER A 332 19.07 -1.45 9.40
C SER A 332 19.29 -0.53 8.19
N ALA A 333 18.83 -0.92 7.01
CA ALA A 333 18.92 -0.09 5.80
C ALA A 333 18.12 1.22 5.93
N HIS A 334 16.93 1.16 6.54
CA HIS A 334 16.13 2.35 6.82
C HIS A 334 16.86 3.34 7.74
N LYS A 335 17.53 2.84 8.79
CA LYS A 335 18.25 3.66 9.78
C LYS A 335 19.55 4.29 9.24
N VAL A 336 20.14 3.74 8.20
CA VAL A 336 21.36 4.30 7.57
C VAL A 336 21.06 5.63 6.87
N LEU A 337 19.85 5.82 6.37
CA LEU A 337 19.43 7.05 5.73
C LEU A 337 19.15 8.16 6.79
N PRO A 338 19.34 9.45 6.43
CA PRO A 338 19.04 10.56 7.33
C PRO A 338 17.61 10.55 7.84
N THR A 339 17.40 10.96 9.08
CA THR A 339 16.04 11.04 9.67
C THR A 339 15.10 11.86 8.79
N LEU A 340 13.91 11.31 8.54
CA LEU A 340 12.86 11.96 7.76
C LEU A 340 12.06 12.93 8.62
N ASP A 341 12.17 14.23 8.31
CA ASP A 341 11.33 15.29 8.87
C ASP A 341 10.93 16.31 7.79
N LEU A 342 10.19 17.35 8.16
CA LEU A 342 9.77 18.39 7.21
C LEU A 342 10.93 19.29 6.77
N SER A 343 12.10 19.25 7.43
CA SER A 343 13.32 19.96 7.01
C SER A 343 14.16 19.14 6.02
N SER A 344 13.80 17.88 5.79
CA SER A 344 14.46 17.04 4.78
C SER A 344 14.36 17.66 3.39
N SER A 345 15.29 17.31 2.52
CA SER A 345 15.32 17.90 1.17
C SER A 345 14.04 17.60 0.38
N PRO A 346 13.62 18.47 -0.54
CA PRO A 346 12.46 18.25 -1.38
C PRO A 346 12.50 16.91 -2.13
N THR A 347 13.68 16.46 -2.55
CA THR A 347 13.86 15.17 -3.25
C THR A 347 13.51 13.99 -2.34
N VAL A 348 14.00 14.00 -1.10
CA VAL A 348 13.72 12.94 -0.12
C VAL A 348 12.23 12.88 0.21
N LEU A 349 11.59 14.03 0.39
CA LEU A 349 10.15 14.10 0.65
C LEU A 349 9.31 13.68 -0.58
N SER A 350 9.76 14.00 -1.79
CA SER A 350 9.13 13.50 -3.04
C SER A 350 9.25 11.97 -3.13
N GLY A 351 10.39 11.41 -2.73
CA GLY A 351 10.58 9.96 -2.66
C GLY A 351 9.64 9.29 -1.63
N LEU A 352 9.47 9.89 -0.45
CA LEU A 352 8.49 9.43 0.54
C LEU A 352 7.07 9.41 -0.05
N TRP A 353 6.69 10.47 -0.75
CA TRP A 353 5.39 10.56 -1.41
C TRP A 353 5.23 9.48 -2.49
N LEU A 354 6.24 9.31 -3.37
CA LEU A 354 6.25 8.25 -4.37
C LEU A 354 6.05 6.86 -3.74
N GLY A 355 6.78 6.55 -2.68
CA GLY A 355 6.69 5.25 -2.00
C GLY A 355 5.28 4.94 -1.49
N ARG A 356 4.58 5.94 -0.93
CA ARG A 356 3.19 5.81 -0.47
C ARG A 356 2.23 5.53 -1.62
N VAL A 357 2.34 6.32 -2.70
CA VAL A 357 1.50 6.15 -3.90
C VAL A 357 1.75 4.81 -4.57
N CYS A 358 3.00 4.35 -4.67
CA CYS A 358 3.35 3.03 -5.20
C CYS A 358 2.70 1.89 -4.41
N ARG A 359 2.69 1.97 -3.06
CA ARG A 359 2.02 0.96 -2.22
C ARG A 359 0.52 0.92 -2.49
N THR A 360 -0.16 2.07 -2.47
CA THR A 360 -1.60 2.13 -2.73
C THR A 360 -1.92 1.67 -4.14
N ALA A 361 -1.14 2.07 -5.15
CA ALA A 361 -1.33 1.63 -6.53
C ALA A 361 -1.26 0.11 -6.66
N SER A 362 -0.28 -0.52 -6.00
CA SER A 362 -0.18 -1.99 -6.01
C SER A 362 -1.28 -2.67 -5.19
N HIS A 363 -1.76 -2.06 -4.11
CA HIS A 363 -2.87 -2.56 -3.32
C HIS A 363 -4.18 -2.56 -4.14
N GLU A 364 -4.56 -1.40 -4.69
CA GLU A 364 -5.81 -1.26 -5.45
C GLU A 364 -5.82 -2.14 -6.72
N LEU A 365 -4.70 -2.23 -7.43
CA LEU A 365 -4.58 -3.19 -8.53
C LEU A 365 -4.69 -4.64 -8.06
N GLY A 366 -4.24 -4.99 -6.85
CA GLY A 366 -4.44 -6.30 -6.25
C GLY A 366 -5.92 -6.68 -6.18
N HIS A 367 -6.80 -5.74 -5.84
CA HIS A 367 -8.26 -5.95 -5.87
C HIS A 367 -8.80 -6.20 -7.29
N CYS A 368 -8.18 -5.60 -8.32
CA CYS A 368 -8.53 -5.91 -9.72
C CYS A 368 -8.25 -7.38 -10.09
N PHE A 369 -7.29 -8.04 -9.40
CA PHE A 369 -7.04 -9.48 -9.51
C PHE A 369 -7.97 -10.33 -8.63
N GLY A 370 -8.95 -9.74 -7.96
CA GLY A 370 -9.87 -10.42 -7.06
C GLY A 370 -9.23 -10.80 -5.71
N ILE A 371 -8.13 -10.17 -5.33
CA ILE A 371 -7.50 -10.37 -4.03
C ILE A 371 -8.22 -9.49 -3.02
N GLU A 372 -8.72 -10.11 -1.95
CA GLU A 372 -9.34 -9.42 -0.81
C GLU A 372 -8.30 -8.99 0.22
N HIS A 373 -8.72 -8.20 1.23
CA HIS A 373 -7.84 -7.78 2.30
C HIS A 373 -7.20 -8.98 3.02
N CYS A 374 -5.89 -8.91 3.21
CA CYS A 374 -5.11 -9.97 3.84
C CYS A 374 -5.28 -9.96 5.36
N VAL A 375 -5.57 -11.13 5.92
CA VAL A 375 -5.69 -11.33 7.39
C VAL A 375 -4.67 -12.34 7.92
N TYR A 376 -3.74 -12.82 7.11
CA TYR A 376 -2.80 -13.88 7.51
C TYR A 376 -1.47 -13.34 8.05
N TYR A 377 -0.97 -12.27 7.44
CA TYR A 377 0.34 -11.67 7.67
C TYR A 377 0.25 -10.15 7.51
N ALA A 378 1.21 -9.43 8.05
CA ALA A 378 1.49 -8.07 7.58
C ALA A 378 1.82 -8.15 6.09
N CYS A 379 1.02 -7.48 5.26
CA CYS A 379 0.99 -7.62 3.81
C CYS A 379 0.53 -6.32 3.17
N ILE A 380 0.98 -6.05 1.96
CA ILE A 380 0.48 -4.89 1.18
C ILE A 380 -1.04 -4.95 0.99
N MET A 381 -1.63 -6.15 0.93
CA MET A 381 -3.07 -6.34 0.79
C MET A 381 -3.85 -6.27 2.12
N GLN A 382 -3.22 -5.89 3.23
CA GLN A 382 -3.94 -5.63 4.48
C GLN A 382 -4.79 -4.36 4.32
N GLY A 383 -6.05 -4.39 4.76
CA GLY A 383 -6.91 -3.20 4.79
C GLY A 383 -6.36 -2.13 5.73
N SER A 384 -6.68 -0.87 5.48
CA SER A 384 -6.35 0.25 6.37
C SER A 384 -7.53 1.20 6.52
N CYS A 385 -7.71 1.75 7.73
CA CYS A 385 -8.73 2.75 8.04
C CYS A 385 -8.14 4.16 8.19
N SER A 386 -6.83 4.32 8.08
CA SER A 386 -6.15 5.60 8.23
C SER A 386 -4.80 5.62 7.53
N LEU A 387 -4.29 6.83 7.24
CA LEU A 387 -2.93 7.00 6.72
C LEU A 387 -1.85 6.58 7.74
N ALA A 388 -2.15 6.65 9.03
CA ALA A 388 -1.28 6.14 10.08
C ALA A 388 -1.13 4.61 10.00
N GLU A 389 -2.23 3.88 9.78
CA GLU A 389 -2.21 2.43 9.57
C GLU A 389 -1.53 2.08 8.24
N ASP A 390 -1.87 2.80 7.15
CA ASP A 390 -1.23 2.61 5.85
C ASP A 390 0.29 2.76 5.93
N ALA A 391 0.81 3.77 6.62
CA ALA A 391 2.25 3.98 6.77
C ALA A 391 2.98 2.79 7.41
N ARG A 392 2.30 1.99 8.23
CA ARG A 392 2.85 0.80 8.90
C ARG A 392 2.84 -0.47 8.06
N GLN A 393 2.11 -0.48 6.94
CA GLN A 393 2.00 -1.66 6.09
C GLN A 393 3.27 -1.89 5.27
N PRO A 394 3.68 -3.18 5.08
CA PRO A 394 4.83 -3.50 4.25
C PRO A 394 4.55 -3.33 2.76
N PRO A 395 5.59 -3.15 1.92
CA PRO A 395 5.43 -3.06 0.47
C PRO A 395 5.38 -4.42 -0.24
N TYR A 396 5.40 -5.53 0.48
CA TYR A 396 5.43 -6.89 -0.10
C TYR A 396 4.09 -7.61 -0.01
N LEU A 397 3.89 -8.56 -0.91
CA LEU A 397 2.83 -9.57 -0.81
C LEU A 397 3.27 -10.68 0.15
N CYS A 398 2.38 -11.12 1.04
CA CYS A 398 2.61 -12.32 1.84
C CYS A 398 2.65 -13.58 0.96
N PRO A 399 3.12 -14.73 1.46
CA PRO A 399 3.21 -15.96 0.66
C PRO A 399 1.90 -16.37 -0.02
N ILE A 400 0.75 -16.09 0.60
CA ILE A 400 -0.57 -16.45 0.08
C ILE A 400 -0.96 -15.54 -1.09
N ASP A 401 -0.81 -14.21 -0.92
CA ASP A 401 -1.17 -13.26 -1.97
C ASP A 401 -0.13 -13.24 -3.09
N LEU A 402 1.13 -13.49 -2.78
CA LEU A 402 2.17 -13.73 -3.79
C LEU A 402 1.81 -14.92 -4.67
N ALA A 403 1.36 -16.05 -4.07
CA ALA A 403 0.97 -17.24 -4.84
C ALA A 403 -0.18 -16.94 -5.83
N LYS A 404 -1.14 -16.04 -5.47
CA LYS A 404 -2.21 -15.60 -6.36
C LYS A 404 -1.68 -14.81 -7.55
N ILE A 405 -0.75 -13.88 -7.32
CA ILE A 405 -0.14 -13.08 -8.40
C ILE A 405 0.74 -13.95 -9.30
N LEU A 406 1.53 -14.88 -8.76
CA LEU A 406 2.35 -15.78 -9.56
C LEU A 406 1.50 -16.73 -10.43
N ASP A 407 0.32 -17.15 -9.94
CA ASP A 407 -0.61 -18.00 -10.70
C ASP A 407 -1.12 -17.30 -11.98
N VAL A 408 -1.30 -15.97 -11.94
CA VAL A 408 -1.83 -15.20 -13.08
C VAL A 408 -0.75 -14.55 -13.94
N SER A 409 0.40 -14.23 -13.40
CA SER A 409 1.50 -13.58 -14.14
C SER A 409 2.40 -14.56 -14.88
N GLY A 410 2.37 -15.85 -14.48
CA GLY A 410 3.20 -16.89 -15.06
C GLY A 410 4.71 -16.72 -14.78
N THR A 411 5.09 -15.78 -13.91
CA THR A 411 6.48 -15.55 -13.50
C THR A 411 6.86 -16.37 -12.26
N THR A 412 8.13 -16.36 -11.89
CA THR A 412 8.59 -16.96 -10.63
C THR A 412 8.75 -15.91 -9.54
N ALA A 413 8.67 -16.31 -8.27
CA ALA A 413 8.92 -15.42 -7.14
C ALA A 413 10.30 -14.77 -7.23
N GLU A 414 11.30 -15.57 -7.61
CA GLU A 414 12.68 -15.14 -7.79
C GLU A 414 12.81 -14.00 -8.81
N THR A 415 12.33 -14.20 -10.05
CA THR A 415 12.41 -13.19 -11.13
C THR A 415 11.66 -11.91 -10.74
N ARG A 416 10.50 -12.07 -10.08
CA ARG A 416 9.75 -10.94 -9.57
C ARG A 416 10.52 -10.16 -8.49
N TYR A 417 11.15 -10.84 -7.54
CA TYR A 417 11.93 -10.16 -6.50
C TYR A 417 13.21 -9.52 -7.08
N GLN A 418 13.84 -10.11 -8.09
CA GLN A 418 14.96 -9.48 -8.80
C GLN A 418 14.53 -8.18 -9.51
N ALA A 419 13.37 -8.17 -10.17
CA ALA A 419 12.83 -6.97 -10.80
C ALA A 419 12.53 -5.88 -9.78
N LEU A 420 11.90 -6.22 -8.65
CA LEU A 420 11.66 -5.28 -7.54
C LEU A 420 12.96 -4.77 -6.92
N LEU A 421 13.95 -5.63 -6.72
CA LEU A 421 15.26 -5.24 -6.21
C LEU A 421 15.95 -4.24 -7.14
N SER A 422 15.87 -4.48 -8.46
CA SER A 422 16.41 -3.56 -9.46
C SER A 422 15.76 -2.18 -9.39
N PHE A 423 14.44 -2.12 -9.27
CA PHE A 423 13.72 -0.85 -9.08
C PHE A 423 14.11 -0.16 -7.77
N CYS A 424 14.09 -0.90 -6.66
CA CYS A 424 14.43 -0.35 -5.34
C CYS A 424 15.84 0.21 -5.29
N ASN A 425 16.81 -0.43 -5.95
CA ASN A 425 18.19 0.06 -6.02
C ASN A 425 18.34 1.36 -6.83
N GLN A 426 17.47 1.62 -7.80
CA GLN A 426 17.43 2.89 -8.52
C GLN A 426 16.89 4.05 -7.66
N HIS A 427 16.19 3.71 -6.57
CA HIS A 427 15.59 4.63 -5.61
C HIS A 427 16.15 4.42 -4.19
N ALA A 428 17.42 4.06 -4.07
CA ALA A 428 18.07 3.70 -2.79
C ALA A 428 18.18 4.87 -1.79
N ASP A 429 17.93 6.10 -2.23
CA ASP A 429 17.82 7.29 -1.39
C ASP A 429 16.44 7.46 -0.73
N VAL A 430 15.45 6.64 -1.11
CA VAL A 430 14.11 6.61 -0.55
C VAL A 430 14.02 5.53 0.53
N HIS A 431 13.70 5.89 1.76
CA HIS A 431 13.69 5.01 2.92
C HIS A 431 12.90 3.70 2.71
N LEU A 432 11.70 3.80 2.12
CA LEU A 432 10.88 2.62 1.81
C LEU A 432 11.59 1.67 0.86
N PHE A 433 12.17 2.20 -0.21
CA PHE A 433 12.80 1.37 -1.24
C PHE A 433 14.15 0.83 -0.81
N ALA A 434 14.94 1.60 -0.04
CA ALA A 434 16.18 1.10 0.57
C ALA A 434 15.90 -0.06 1.53
N ALA A 435 14.91 0.09 2.40
CA ALA A 435 14.48 -0.97 3.32
C ALA A 435 13.93 -2.19 2.58
N PHE A 436 13.15 -1.97 1.52
CA PHE A 436 12.58 -3.07 0.74
C PHE A 436 13.67 -3.82 -0.05
N ALA A 437 14.66 -3.12 -0.60
CA ALA A 437 15.82 -3.75 -1.23
C ALA A 437 16.59 -4.67 -0.27
N ALA A 438 16.83 -4.21 0.96
CA ALA A 438 17.50 -5.00 1.99
C ALA A 438 16.65 -6.22 2.40
N TRP A 439 15.34 -6.05 2.59
CA TRP A 439 14.43 -7.15 2.87
C TRP A 439 14.42 -8.20 1.77
N ILE A 440 14.33 -7.78 0.48
CA ILE A 440 14.36 -8.67 -0.68
C ILE A 440 15.69 -9.42 -0.74
N SER A 441 16.81 -8.72 -0.58
CA SER A 441 18.14 -9.33 -0.66
C SER A 441 18.33 -10.42 0.39
N ALA A 442 17.96 -10.15 1.64
CA ALA A 442 18.03 -11.14 2.71
C ALA A 442 17.09 -12.33 2.47
N HIS A 443 15.87 -12.05 1.96
CA HIS A 443 14.89 -13.09 1.64
C HIS A 443 15.39 -13.99 0.49
N LEU A 444 15.97 -13.42 -0.58
CA LEU A 444 16.52 -14.18 -1.69
C LEU A 444 17.70 -15.08 -1.26
N VAL A 445 18.62 -14.57 -0.45
CA VAL A 445 19.76 -15.36 0.06
C VAL A 445 19.29 -16.56 0.85
N ARG A 446 18.25 -16.39 1.68
CA ARG A 446 17.74 -17.44 2.54
C ARG A 446 16.94 -18.50 1.78
N ASP A 447 15.99 -18.09 0.95
CA ASP A 447 15.02 -18.99 0.32
C ASP A 447 15.46 -19.47 -1.08
N TYR A 448 16.47 -18.81 -1.68
CA TYR A 448 17.03 -19.12 -2.99
C TYR A 448 18.57 -19.15 -2.96
N PRO A 449 19.24 -19.96 -2.10
CA PRO A 449 20.69 -19.90 -1.87
C PRO A 449 21.55 -20.21 -3.11
N GLN A 450 21.00 -20.88 -4.10
CA GLN A 450 21.67 -21.15 -5.38
C GLN A 450 22.01 -19.88 -6.19
N LEU A 451 21.35 -18.78 -5.95
CA LEU A 451 21.62 -17.51 -6.62
C LEU A 451 22.84 -16.80 -6.05
N ALA A 452 23.11 -16.95 -4.76
CA ALA A 452 24.26 -16.36 -4.10
C ALA A 452 25.57 -16.94 -4.66
N THR A 453 25.55 -18.19 -5.14
CA THR A 453 26.74 -18.86 -5.71
C THR A 453 27.01 -18.50 -7.18
N SER A 454 25.99 -18.12 -7.95
CA SER A 454 26.16 -17.76 -9.38
C SER A 454 26.73 -16.35 -9.57
N SER A 455 26.40 -15.40 -8.68
CA SER A 455 26.94 -14.04 -8.72
C SER A 455 28.41 -13.94 -8.28
N ALA A 456 28.86 -14.84 -7.40
CA ALA A 456 30.27 -14.94 -7.00
C ALA A 456 31.18 -15.48 -8.14
N ASN A 457 30.65 -16.38 -8.98
CA ASN A 457 31.40 -16.93 -10.12
C ASN A 457 31.50 -15.98 -11.31
N SER A 458 30.54 -15.06 -11.51
CA SER A 458 30.61 -14.06 -12.58
C SER A 458 31.65 -12.96 -12.32
N ASN A 459 31.94 -12.65 -11.07
CA ASN A 459 32.96 -11.66 -10.69
C ASN A 459 34.38 -12.20 -10.78
N HIS A 460 34.60 -13.54 -10.71
CA HIS A 460 35.92 -14.14 -10.92
C HIS A 460 36.30 -14.29 -12.38
N HIS A 461 35.37 -14.28 -13.34
CA HIS A 461 35.71 -14.32 -14.77
C HIS A 461 36.01 -12.93 -15.36
N SER A 462 35.57 -11.85 -14.77
CA SER A 462 35.87 -10.47 -15.25
C SER A 462 37.28 -10.01 -14.85
N THR A 463 37.84 -10.52 -13.76
CA THR A 463 39.20 -10.16 -13.31
C THR A 463 40.34 -10.96 -14.00
N ALA A 464 40.02 -12.10 -14.62
CA ALA A 464 41.01 -12.93 -15.31
C ALA A 464 41.30 -12.47 -16.75
N LEU A 465 40.48 -11.63 -17.36
CA LEU A 465 40.66 -11.14 -18.73
C LEU A 465 41.47 -9.82 -18.83
N HIS A 466 41.86 -9.22 -17.72
CA HIS A 466 42.68 -8.00 -17.70
C HIS A 466 44.17 -8.22 -17.39
N GLN A 467 44.63 -9.46 -17.19
CA GLN A 467 46.03 -9.78 -16.90
C GLN A 467 46.81 -10.47 -18.06
N SER A 468 46.24 -10.56 -19.25
CA SER A 468 46.93 -11.21 -20.40
C SER A 468 47.18 -10.25 -21.58
N LEU A 469 47.23 -8.94 -21.38
CA LEU A 469 47.67 -7.94 -22.37
C LEU A 469 48.55 -6.86 -21.70
N THR A 470 49.75 -7.31 -21.27
CA THR A 470 50.94 -6.45 -21.13
C THR A 470 52.18 -7.26 -21.53
#